data_ad52c4cf0e141dfb40f9ad8afc0d62ca
#
_entry.id   ad52c4cf0e141dfb40f9ad8afc0d62ca
#
_cell.length_a   1.000
_cell.length_b   1.000
_cell.length_c   1.000
_cell.angle_alpha   90.00
_cell.angle_beta   90.00
_cell.angle_gamma   90.00
#
_symmetry.space_group_name_H-M   'P 1'
#
loop_
_entity.id
_entity.type
_entity.pdbx_description
1 polymer ?
#
loop_
_entity_poly.entity_id
_entity_poly.type
_entity_poly.pdbx_seq_one_letter_code
_entity_poly.pdbx_strand_id
1 'polypeptide(L)'
;TLDDNTILKSKILINAAGPWINEVLSNVIKLNSNKSIRLVKGSHIITKSLYSQKKAFTLQNEDNRIIFVIPYKDEYSLIGTTETEVVSPENPKIDESEIDYLLNSVNKYFIKQISRDDIVNSYSGIRPLIEDFKEASKVTRDYIFDLNEDGSQAPLLNIYGGKLTTYRKLAENVLLTLNKHIPINKENSWTAKQKL
;
A
#
# COMPACT_ATOMS: atom_id res chain seq x y z
N THR A 1 -3.00 -12.27 23.72
CA THR A 1 -4.28 -11.95 24.38
C THR A 1 -4.96 -10.88 23.58
N LEU A 2 -6.25 -11.01 23.33
CA LEU A 2 -7.07 -10.01 22.66
C LEU A 2 -7.62 -8.99 23.69
N ASP A 3 -8.27 -7.93 23.22
CA ASP A 3 -8.81 -6.84 24.05
C ASP A 3 -9.90 -7.33 25.02
N ASP A 4 -10.60 -8.41 24.68
CA ASP A 4 -11.58 -9.08 25.53
C ASP A 4 -10.97 -10.13 26.50
N ASN A 5 -9.65 -10.13 26.66
CA ASN A 5 -8.85 -11.11 27.41
C ASN A 5 -8.84 -12.55 26.87
N THR A 6 -9.37 -12.78 25.68
CA THR A 6 -9.27 -14.08 25.01
C THR A 6 -7.81 -14.43 24.72
N ILE A 7 -7.37 -15.62 25.12
CA ILE A 7 -6.03 -16.15 24.85
C ILE A 7 -6.08 -17.04 23.62
N LEU A 8 -5.41 -16.61 22.56
CA LEU A 8 -5.19 -17.42 21.37
C LEU A 8 -3.80 -18.07 21.43
N LYS A 9 -3.73 -19.35 21.10
CA LYS A 9 -2.47 -20.09 20.95
C LYS A 9 -2.26 -20.41 19.47
N SER A 10 -1.06 -20.13 18.96
CA SER A 10 -0.68 -20.42 17.58
C SER A 10 0.71 -21.04 17.51
N LYS A 11 0.98 -21.78 16.43
CA LYS A 11 2.32 -22.32 16.14
C LYS A 11 3.25 -21.27 15.53
N ILE A 12 2.67 -20.27 14.87
CA ILE A 12 3.38 -19.19 14.18
C ILE A 12 2.57 -17.91 14.34
N LEU A 13 3.24 -16.78 14.45
CA LEU A 13 2.64 -15.47 14.38
C LEU A 13 3.09 -14.76 13.10
N ILE A 14 2.14 -14.20 12.36
CA ILE A 14 2.43 -13.41 11.15
C ILE A 14 1.96 -11.99 11.38
N ASN A 15 2.91 -11.05 11.37
CA ASN A 15 2.61 -9.62 11.43
C ASN A 15 2.54 -9.05 10.00
N ALA A 16 1.33 -8.87 9.52
CA ALA A 16 1.01 -8.29 8.21
C ALA A 16 0.25 -6.96 8.37
N ALA A 17 0.59 -6.17 9.39
CA ALA A 17 -0.13 -4.97 9.78
C ALA A 17 0.14 -3.75 8.87
N GLY A 18 0.88 -3.91 7.77
CA GLY A 18 1.13 -2.83 6.80
C GLY A 18 1.74 -1.60 7.44
N PRO A 19 1.09 -0.40 7.38
CA PRO A 19 1.64 0.82 7.97
C PRO A 19 1.86 0.78 9.48
N TRP A 20 1.17 -0.10 10.20
CA TRP A 20 1.26 -0.27 11.66
C TRP A 20 2.23 -1.37 12.11
N ILE A 21 3.02 -1.94 11.18
CA ILE A 21 3.88 -3.11 11.46
C ILE A 21 4.83 -2.86 12.64
N ASN A 22 5.49 -1.69 12.69
CA ASN A 22 6.42 -1.35 13.77
C ASN A 22 5.70 -1.08 15.09
N GLU A 23 4.50 -0.50 15.04
CA GLU A 23 3.66 -0.28 16.21
C GLU A 23 3.22 -1.62 16.83
N VAL A 24 2.77 -2.56 16.01
CA VAL A 24 2.44 -3.92 16.45
C VAL A 24 3.65 -4.61 17.08
N LEU A 25 4.83 -4.48 16.47
CA LEU A 25 6.06 -5.04 17.03
C LEU A 25 6.38 -4.46 18.39
N SER A 26 6.41 -3.13 18.52
CA SER A 26 6.81 -2.47 19.78
C SER A 26 5.75 -2.55 20.87
N ASN A 27 4.49 -2.28 20.53
CA ASN A 27 3.42 -2.12 21.53
C ASN A 27 2.72 -3.42 21.88
N VAL A 28 2.56 -4.34 20.92
CA VAL A 28 1.82 -5.59 21.12
C VAL A 28 2.78 -6.76 21.39
N ILE A 29 3.77 -6.95 20.52
CA ILE A 29 4.70 -8.10 20.58
C ILE A 29 5.85 -7.83 21.55
N LYS A 30 6.18 -6.56 21.82
CA LYS A 30 7.28 -6.12 22.69
C LYS A 30 8.66 -6.49 22.15
N LEU A 31 8.83 -6.46 20.83
CA LEU A 31 10.10 -6.64 20.14
C LEU A 31 10.49 -5.36 19.39
N ASN A 32 11.79 -5.13 19.29
CA ASN A 32 12.32 -4.04 18.46
C ASN A 32 12.57 -4.54 17.03
N SER A 33 12.20 -3.72 16.05
CA SER A 33 12.54 -3.98 14.65
C SER A 33 13.88 -3.35 14.30
N ASN A 34 14.69 -4.08 13.53
CA ASN A 34 15.89 -3.53 12.87
C ASN A 34 15.56 -2.91 11.51
N LYS A 35 14.29 -2.91 11.11
CA LYS A 35 13.79 -2.36 9.84
C LYS A 35 12.84 -1.22 10.13
N SER A 36 13.02 -0.13 9.40
CA SER A 36 12.11 1.01 9.41
C SER A 36 11.30 1.09 8.13
N ILE A 37 10.12 1.67 8.24
CA ILE A 37 9.26 1.97 7.12
C ILE A 37 9.07 3.48 7.02
N ARG A 38 9.03 3.98 5.79
CA ARG A 38 8.57 5.33 5.46
C ARG A 38 7.09 5.28 5.13
N LEU A 39 6.34 6.16 5.74
CA LEU A 39 4.92 6.28 5.48
C LEU A 39 4.71 7.34 4.40
N VAL A 40 4.20 6.92 3.25
CA VAL A 40 3.95 7.82 2.11
C VAL A 40 2.46 7.85 1.81
N LYS A 41 1.85 9.00 2.06
CA LYS A 41 0.45 9.28 1.70
C LYS A 41 0.34 9.43 0.19
N GLY A 42 -0.66 8.78 -0.40
CA GLY A 42 -1.07 8.98 -1.78
C GLY A 42 -2.54 9.32 -1.85
N SER A 43 -2.85 10.43 -2.46
CA SER A 43 -4.21 10.98 -2.54
C SER A 43 -4.72 10.96 -3.97
N HIS A 44 -6.05 10.83 -4.08
CA HIS A 44 -6.77 10.85 -5.35
C HIS A 44 -7.97 11.80 -5.23
N ILE A 45 -8.29 12.46 -6.33
CA ILE A 45 -9.54 13.21 -6.50
C ILE A 45 -10.44 12.51 -7.53
N ILE A 46 -11.72 12.65 -7.36
CA ILE A 46 -12.74 12.19 -8.30
C ILE A 46 -13.48 13.42 -8.82
N THR A 47 -13.53 13.57 -10.13
CA THR A 47 -14.23 14.66 -10.81
C THR A 47 -15.29 14.11 -11.75
N LYS A 48 -16.18 14.97 -12.28
CA LYS A 48 -16.99 14.60 -13.44
C LYS A 48 -16.09 14.25 -14.62
N SER A 49 -16.53 13.33 -15.48
CA SER A 49 -15.73 12.81 -16.59
C SER A 49 -15.09 13.93 -17.42
N LEU A 50 -13.78 13.79 -17.64
CA LEU A 50 -12.99 14.71 -18.45
C LEU A 50 -13.11 14.43 -19.95
N TYR A 51 -13.42 13.20 -20.31
CA TYR A 51 -13.48 12.71 -21.68
C TYR A 51 -14.44 11.53 -21.81
N SER A 52 -14.85 11.22 -23.04
CA SER A 52 -15.83 10.17 -23.32
C SER A 52 -15.23 8.79 -23.61
N GLN A 53 -13.91 8.74 -23.88
CA GLN A 53 -13.24 7.48 -24.23
C GLN A 53 -13.05 6.61 -22.99
N LYS A 54 -13.28 5.30 -23.12
CA LYS A 54 -13.01 4.31 -22.07
C LYS A 54 -11.51 3.92 -22.02
N LYS A 55 -10.62 4.90 -21.91
CA LYS A 55 -9.15 4.73 -21.85
C LYS A 55 -8.60 5.41 -20.64
N ALA A 56 -7.62 4.80 -20.00
CA ALA A 56 -6.83 5.47 -18.97
C ALA A 56 -5.67 6.23 -19.60
N PHE A 57 -5.35 7.38 -19.04
CA PHE A 57 -4.20 8.20 -19.42
C PHE A 57 -3.15 8.17 -18.33
N THR A 58 -1.88 8.12 -18.75
CA THR A 58 -0.72 8.29 -17.88
C THR A 58 -0.08 9.62 -18.23
N LEU A 59 -0.07 10.54 -17.26
CA LEU A 59 0.55 11.86 -17.40
C LEU A 59 1.90 11.84 -16.71
N GLN A 60 2.94 12.18 -17.43
CA GLN A 60 4.29 12.30 -16.88
C GLN A 60 4.60 13.77 -16.65
N ASN A 61 4.75 14.16 -15.39
CA ASN A 61 5.05 15.53 -15.01
C ASN A 61 6.55 15.84 -15.08
N GLU A 62 6.89 17.12 -15.10
CA GLU A 62 8.28 17.63 -15.14
C GLU A 62 9.10 17.19 -13.92
N ASP A 63 8.46 16.95 -12.80
CA ASP A 63 9.06 16.42 -11.56
C ASP A 63 9.24 14.89 -11.55
N ASN A 64 9.07 14.25 -12.72
CA ASN A 64 9.13 12.80 -12.95
C ASN A 64 8.05 11.99 -12.23
N ARG A 65 7.09 12.61 -11.56
CA ARG A 65 5.93 11.89 -11.00
C ARG A 65 4.90 11.57 -12.08
N ILE A 66 4.23 10.45 -11.89
CA ILE A 66 3.21 9.95 -12.81
C ILE A 66 1.84 10.14 -12.18
N ILE A 67 0.92 10.75 -12.93
CA ILE A 67 -0.48 10.88 -12.58
C ILE A 67 -1.29 10.03 -13.54
N PHE A 68 -2.21 9.25 -13.01
CA PHE A 68 -3.21 8.53 -13.81
C PHE A 68 -4.52 9.30 -13.85
N VAL A 69 -5.16 9.29 -15.01
CA VAL A 69 -6.53 9.74 -15.19
C VAL A 69 -7.33 8.56 -15.74
N ILE A 70 -8.20 8.01 -14.93
CA ILE A 70 -8.87 6.73 -15.18
C ILE A 70 -10.38 6.94 -15.20
N PRO A 71 -11.13 6.43 -16.22
CA PRO A 71 -12.59 6.40 -16.17
C PRO A 71 -13.07 5.65 -14.92
N TYR A 72 -14.01 6.24 -14.20
CA TYR A 72 -14.53 5.69 -12.97
C TYR A 72 -16.05 5.77 -12.94
N LYS A 73 -16.74 4.64 -12.76
CA LYS A 73 -18.20 4.53 -12.71
C LYS A 73 -18.92 5.26 -13.88
N ASP A 74 -18.40 5.13 -15.09
CA ASP A 74 -18.89 5.71 -16.35
C ASP A 74 -19.00 7.23 -16.42
N GLU A 75 -19.32 7.91 -15.32
CA GLU A 75 -19.61 9.35 -15.27
C GLU A 75 -18.46 10.19 -14.67
N TYR A 76 -17.43 9.56 -14.13
CA TYR A 76 -16.36 10.21 -13.39
C TYR A 76 -14.98 9.91 -13.96
N SER A 77 -14.04 10.74 -13.57
CA SER A 77 -12.60 10.51 -13.72
C SER A 77 -11.96 10.41 -12.35
N LEU A 78 -11.20 9.33 -12.13
CA LEU A 78 -10.32 9.16 -10.98
C LEU A 78 -8.94 9.67 -11.34
N ILE A 79 -8.41 10.62 -10.57
CA ILE A 79 -7.16 11.33 -10.84
C ILE A 79 -6.23 11.14 -9.65
N GLY A 80 -5.03 10.69 -9.88
CA GLY A 80 -4.00 10.45 -8.87
C GLY A 80 -2.82 9.66 -9.40
N THR A 81 -1.81 9.56 -8.61
CA THR A 81 -1.75 9.77 -7.16
C THR A 81 -0.69 10.84 -6.80
N THR A 82 -0.83 11.42 -5.62
CA THR A 82 0.22 12.21 -4.99
C THR A 82 1.20 11.33 -4.21
N GLU A 83 2.31 11.92 -3.75
CA GLU A 83 3.29 11.28 -2.87
C GLU A 83 3.76 12.30 -1.82
N THR A 84 3.31 12.13 -0.59
CA THR A 84 3.63 13.01 0.55
C THR A 84 4.05 12.17 1.75
N GLU A 85 5.24 12.40 2.29
CA GLU A 85 5.67 11.72 3.52
C GLU A 85 4.84 12.18 4.71
N VAL A 86 4.51 11.23 5.59
CA VAL A 86 3.74 11.48 6.80
C VAL A 86 4.34 10.73 7.99
N VAL A 87 4.08 11.21 9.18
CA VAL A 87 4.61 10.61 10.42
C VAL A 87 3.67 9.58 11.03
N SER A 88 2.39 9.60 10.66
CA SER A 88 1.37 8.70 11.19
C SER A 88 0.51 8.14 10.07
N PRO A 89 0.10 6.86 10.15
CA PRO A 89 -0.83 6.26 9.19
C PRO A 89 -2.29 6.63 9.45
N GLU A 90 -2.59 7.31 10.55
CA GLU A 90 -3.94 7.57 11.00
C GLU A 90 -4.66 8.65 10.18
N ASN A 91 -5.93 8.38 9.87
CA ASN A 91 -6.84 9.33 9.23
C ASN A 91 -6.26 10.12 8.04
N PRO A 92 -5.64 9.46 7.05
CA PRO A 92 -5.04 10.17 5.93
C PRO A 92 -6.10 10.95 5.17
N LYS A 93 -5.83 12.24 4.94
CA LYS A 93 -6.68 13.12 4.14
C LYS A 93 -5.83 13.86 3.13
N ILE A 94 -6.42 14.15 1.97
CA ILE A 94 -5.81 15.01 0.97
C ILE A 94 -5.72 16.43 1.53
N ASP A 95 -4.62 17.10 1.26
CA ASP A 95 -4.43 18.51 1.60
C ASP A 95 -4.54 19.43 0.36
N GLU A 96 -4.59 20.73 0.62
CA GLU A 96 -4.77 21.75 -0.41
C GLU A 96 -3.66 21.72 -1.47
N SER A 97 -2.42 21.48 -1.05
CA SER A 97 -1.27 21.42 -1.97
C SER A 97 -1.34 20.20 -2.90
N GLU A 98 -1.83 19.08 -2.42
CA GLU A 98 -2.06 17.88 -3.22
C GLU A 98 -3.19 18.10 -4.23
N ILE A 99 -4.27 18.79 -3.83
CA ILE A 99 -5.36 19.15 -4.72
C ILE A 99 -4.84 20.04 -5.86
N ASP A 100 -4.12 21.10 -5.53
CA ASP A 100 -3.54 22.02 -6.52
C ASP A 100 -2.58 21.30 -7.46
N TYR A 101 -1.75 20.40 -6.92
CA TYR A 101 -0.85 19.60 -7.73
C TYR A 101 -1.61 18.74 -8.76
N LEU A 102 -2.67 18.03 -8.34
CA LEU A 102 -3.46 17.17 -9.23
C LEU A 102 -4.21 17.99 -10.29
N LEU A 103 -4.84 19.11 -9.90
CA LEU A 103 -5.54 20.00 -10.83
C LEU A 103 -4.58 20.58 -11.87
N ASN A 104 -3.44 21.13 -11.42
CA ASN A 104 -2.42 21.70 -12.31
C ASN A 104 -1.87 20.63 -13.27
N SER A 105 -1.62 19.43 -12.79
CA SER A 105 -1.13 18.32 -13.62
C SER A 105 -2.11 17.97 -14.73
N VAL A 106 -3.40 17.84 -14.41
CA VAL A 106 -4.43 17.51 -15.41
C VAL A 106 -4.64 18.64 -16.40
N ASN A 107 -4.71 19.87 -15.91
CA ASN A 107 -4.95 21.05 -16.73
C ASN A 107 -3.84 21.37 -17.74
N LYS A 108 -2.64 20.82 -17.56
CA LYS A 108 -1.58 20.87 -18.59
C LYS A 108 -1.86 20.00 -19.81
N TYR A 109 -2.60 18.90 -19.65
CA TYR A 109 -2.76 17.87 -20.67
C TYR A 109 -4.15 17.82 -21.29
N PHE A 110 -5.19 18.27 -20.59
CA PHE A 110 -6.57 18.19 -21.04
C PHE A 110 -7.10 19.57 -21.48
N ILE A 111 -7.82 19.59 -22.60
CA ILE A 111 -8.50 20.81 -23.09
C ILE A 111 -9.57 21.25 -22.10
N LYS A 112 -10.34 20.29 -21.58
CA LYS A 112 -11.33 20.57 -20.52
C LYS A 112 -10.59 20.83 -19.22
N GLN A 113 -10.57 22.09 -18.83
CA GLN A 113 -9.99 22.51 -17.56
C GLN A 113 -10.93 22.15 -16.41
N ILE A 114 -10.33 21.81 -15.25
CA ILE A 114 -11.06 21.53 -14.01
C ILE A 114 -10.56 22.42 -12.89
N SER A 115 -11.46 22.72 -11.98
CA SER A 115 -11.21 23.50 -10.77
C SER A 115 -11.55 22.69 -9.52
N ARG A 116 -11.41 23.30 -8.34
CA ARG A 116 -11.81 22.68 -7.06
C ARG A 116 -13.30 22.36 -7.02
N ASP A 117 -14.15 23.17 -7.65
CA ASP A 117 -15.60 22.98 -7.69
C ASP A 117 -16.02 21.75 -8.50
N ASP A 118 -15.13 21.22 -9.35
CA ASP A 118 -15.35 20.00 -10.11
C ASP A 118 -15.06 18.71 -9.30
N ILE A 119 -14.45 18.85 -8.12
CA ILE A 119 -14.12 17.71 -7.25
C ILE A 119 -15.37 17.24 -6.53
N VAL A 120 -15.81 16.04 -6.84
CA VAL A 120 -17.00 15.43 -6.21
C VAL A 120 -16.64 14.56 -5.00
N ASN A 121 -15.40 14.05 -4.94
CA ASN A 121 -14.91 13.26 -3.81
C ASN A 121 -13.39 13.17 -3.85
N SER A 122 -12.80 12.76 -2.73
CA SER A 122 -11.37 12.44 -2.62
C SER A 122 -11.15 11.30 -1.63
N TYR A 123 -10.02 10.61 -1.77
CA TYR A 123 -9.55 9.66 -0.76
C TYR A 123 -8.02 9.61 -0.72
N SER A 124 -7.51 9.21 0.41
CA SER A 124 -6.07 9.05 0.63
C SER A 124 -5.78 7.71 1.29
N GLY A 125 -4.60 7.18 1.03
CA GLY A 125 -4.10 5.95 1.65
C GLY A 125 -2.62 6.06 1.96
N ILE A 126 -2.14 5.24 2.91
CA ILE A 126 -0.74 5.23 3.31
C ILE A 126 -0.04 4.01 2.73
N ARG A 127 1.10 4.25 2.08
CA ARG A 127 2.02 3.20 1.61
C ARG A 127 3.13 3.02 2.63
N PRO A 128 3.29 1.83 3.21
CA PRO A 128 4.45 1.49 4.02
C PRO A 128 5.61 1.10 3.08
N LEU A 129 6.48 2.03 2.77
CA LEU A 129 7.67 1.75 1.97
C LEU A 129 8.82 1.37 2.89
N ILE A 130 9.66 0.43 2.44
CA ILE A 130 10.86 0.05 3.18
C ILE A 130 11.85 1.22 3.08
N GLU A 131 12.43 1.61 4.21
CA GLU A 131 13.41 2.69 4.24
C GLU A 131 14.72 2.21 3.62
N ASP A 132 15.09 2.79 2.47
CA ASP A 132 16.34 2.52 1.75
C ASP A 132 17.11 3.80 1.42
N PHE A 133 16.78 4.93 2.07
CA PHE A 133 17.39 6.26 1.89
C PHE A 133 17.27 6.85 0.46
N LYS A 134 16.45 6.29 -0.41
CA LYS A 134 16.14 6.81 -1.74
C LYS A 134 14.90 7.70 -1.72
N GLU A 135 14.72 8.49 -2.78
CA GLU A 135 13.46 9.21 -3.01
C GLU A 135 12.27 8.23 -3.03
N ALA A 136 11.12 8.63 -2.47
CA ALA A 136 9.94 7.77 -2.34
C ALA A 136 9.48 7.14 -3.69
N SER A 137 9.67 7.86 -4.79
CA SER A 137 9.38 7.38 -6.15
C SER A 137 10.31 6.27 -6.63
N LYS A 138 11.53 6.17 -6.04
CA LYS A 138 12.58 5.22 -6.40
C LYS A 138 12.70 4.06 -5.40
N VAL A 139 11.99 4.12 -4.27
CA VAL A 139 11.98 3.04 -3.27
C VAL A 139 11.27 1.83 -3.83
N THR A 140 11.84 0.65 -3.60
CA THR A 140 11.18 -0.60 -4.00
C THR A 140 9.80 -0.71 -3.35
N ARG A 141 8.79 -1.02 -4.16
CA ARG A 141 7.44 -1.34 -3.70
C ARG A 141 7.24 -2.85 -3.53
N ASP A 142 8.33 -3.59 -3.50
CA ASP A 142 8.32 -5.01 -3.24
C ASP A 142 8.21 -5.29 -1.74
N TYR A 143 8.08 -6.54 -1.35
CA TYR A 143 7.97 -6.93 0.06
C TYR A 143 9.26 -7.56 0.55
N ILE A 144 9.50 -7.42 1.85
CA ILE A 144 10.58 -8.10 2.56
C ILE A 144 9.98 -8.91 3.70
N PHE A 145 10.47 -10.12 3.88
CA PHE A 145 10.18 -10.96 5.02
C PHE A 145 11.29 -10.82 6.08
N ASP A 146 10.87 -10.77 7.32
CA ASP A 146 11.76 -10.78 8.47
C ASP A 146 11.24 -11.85 9.43
N LEU A 147 11.92 -13.00 9.42
CA LEU A 147 11.56 -14.18 10.21
C LEU A 147 12.43 -14.22 11.47
N ASN A 148 11.81 -14.05 12.62
CA ASN A 148 12.45 -14.18 13.91
C ASN A 148 12.18 -15.58 14.47
N GLU A 149 13.28 -16.33 14.77
CA GLU A 149 13.26 -17.69 15.26
C GLU A 149 14.35 -17.81 16.34
N ASP A 150 14.06 -17.37 17.55
CA ASP A 150 15.00 -17.51 18.67
C ASP A 150 14.97 -18.89 19.35
N GLY A 151 14.03 -19.74 18.93
CA GLY A 151 13.86 -21.11 19.45
C GLY A 151 13.14 -21.19 20.81
N SER A 152 12.93 -20.07 21.50
CA SER A 152 12.24 -20.02 22.80
C SER A 152 10.73 -19.79 22.67
N GLN A 153 10.31 -19.22 21.56
CA GLN A 153 8.90 -18.86 21.27
C GLN A 153 8.47 -19.33 19.88
N ALA A 154 7.17 -19.21 19.60
CA ALA A 154 6.66 -19.44 18.26
C ALA A 154 7.32 -18.49 17.26
N PRO A 155 7.71 -18.96 16.06
CA PRO A 155 8.29 -18.11 15.03
C PRO A 155 7.38 -16.91 14.71
N LEU A 156 8.00 -15.74 14.55
CA LEU A 156 7.35 -14.51 14.16
C LEU A 156 7.82 -14.10 12.76
N LEU A 157 6.89 -14.04 11.80
CA LEU A 157 7.15 -13.51 10.47
C LEU A 157 6.58 -12.10 10.33
N ASN A 158 7.44 -11.11 10.08
CA ASN A 158 7.04 -9.76 9.74
C ASN A 158 7.07 -9.56 8.23
N ILE A 159 6.03 -8.95 7.68
CA ILE A 159 5.88 -8.66 6.25
C ILE A 159 5.90 -7.15 6.05
N TYR A 160 7.00 -6.63 5.50
CA TYR A 160 7.19 -5.22 5.20
C TYR A 160 6.87 -4.94 3.73
N GLY A 161 6.10 -3.88 3.44
CA GLY A 161 5.75 -3.46 2.09
C GLY A 161 4.72 -4.38 1.41
N GLY A 162 4.85 -4.49 0.09
CA GLY A 162 3.95 -5.28 -0.76
C GLY A 162 2.89 -4.45 -1.48
N LYS A 163 2.32 -5.03 -2.52
CA LYS A 163 1.28 -4.42 -3.36
C LYS A 163 0.03 -5.27 -3.35
N LEU A 164 -1.13 -4.61 -3.43
CA LEU A 164 -2.41 -5.32 -3.60
C LEU A 164 -2.38 -6.27 -4.80
N THR A 165 -1.73 -5.88 -5.89
CA THR A 165 -1.65 -6.68 -7.12
C THR A 165 -0.76 -7.91 -7.01
N THR A 166 0.12 -7.98 -6.00
CA THR A 166 1.04 -9.12 -5.79
C THR A 166 0.67 -9.98 -4.59
N TYR A 167 -0.49 -9.72 -3.95
CA TYR A 167 -0.92 -10.38 -2.69
C TYR A 167 -0.87 -11.91 -2.76
N ARG A 168 -1.34 -12.50 -3.87
CA ARG A 168 -1.37 -13.95 -4.05
C ARG A 168 0.04 -14.55 -4.03
N LYS A 169 0.97 -13.95 -4.80
CA LYS A 169 2.36 -14.41 -4.84
C LYS A 169 3.08 -14.17 -3.52
N LEU A 170 2.79 -13.06 -2.87
CA LEU A 170 3.28 -12.76 -1.52
C LEU A 170 2.83 -13.86 -0.55
N ALA A 171 1.55 -14.21 -0.54
CA ALA A 171 1.02 -15.26 0.34
C ALA A 171 1.67 -16.63 0.07
N GLU A 172 1.89 -17.02 -1.19
CA GLU A 172 2.64 -18.24 -1.52
C GLU A 172 4.07 -18.19 -0.97
N ASN A 173 4.75 -17.06 -1.11
CA ASN A 173 6.12 -16.92 -0.61
C ASN A 173 6.18 -16.92 0.93
N VAL A 174 5.17 -16.39 1.62
CA VAL A 174 5.01 -16.55 3.08
C VAL A 174 4.96 -18.03 3.45
N LEU A 175 4.12 -18.81 2.78
CA LEU A 175 4.02 -20.24 3.03
C LEU A 175 5.35 -20.96 2.78
N LEU A 176 6.03 -20.65 1.69
CA LEU A 176 7.35 -21.23 1.39
C LEU A 176 8.39 -20.89 2.47
N THR A 177 8.40 -19.65 2.97
CA THR A 177 9.27 -19.20 4.05
C THR A 177 9.00 -19.99 5.34
N LEU A 178 7.73 -20.30 5.61
CA LEU A 178 7.30 -21.02 6.81
C LEU A 178 7.27 -22.55 6.65
N ASN A 179 7.70 -23.09 5.52
CA ASN A 179 7.53 -24.51 5.18
C ASN A 179 8.17 -25.47 6.20
N LYS A 180 9.25 -25.06 6.87
CA LYS A 180 9.88 -25.86 7.94
C LYS A 180 9.02 -25.97 9.21
N HIS A 181 8.06 -25.05 9.42
CA HIS A 181 7.17 -25.02 10.58
C HIS A 181 5.79 -25.56 10.24
N ILE A 182 5.33 -25.31 9.01
CA ILE A 182 4.07 -25.80 8.48
C ILE A 182 4.36 -26.46 7.12
N PRO A 183 4.58 -27.78 7.09
CA PRO A 183 4.85 -28.50 5.83
C PRO A 183 3.71 -28.28 4.82
N ILE A 184 4.07 -27.87 3.62
CA ILE A 184 3.14 -27.59 2.53
C ILE A 184 3.25 -28.70 1.49
N ASN A 185 2.19 -29.50 1.38
CA ASN A 185 2.10 -30.60 0.40
C ASN A 185 1.42 -30.11 -0.91
N LYS A 186 1.82 -28.96 -1.42
CA LYS A 186 1.27 -28.38 -2.65
C LYS A 186 2.40 -27.94 -3.59
N GLU A 187 2.16 -28.07 -4.89
CA GLU A 187 3.07 -27.56 -5.90
C GLU A 187 3.21 -26.02 -5.83
N ASN A 188 4.34 -25.50 -6.27
CA ASN A 188 4.53 -24.07 -6.38
C ASN A 188 3.45 -23.44 -7.29
N SER A 189 2.97 -22.28 -6.89
CA SER A 189 1.97 -21.49 -7.63
C SER A 189 0.61 -22.19 -7.80
N TRP A 190 0.26 -23.13 -6.92
CA TRP A 190 -1.03 -23.84 -6.97
C TRP A 190 -2.24 -22.89 -6.86
N THR A 191 -2.12 -21.78 -6.11
CA THR A 191 -3.18 -20.79 -5.96
C THR A 191 -3.55 -20.09 -7.28
N ALA A 192 -2.64 -20.04 -8.26
CA ALA A 192 -2.92 -19.45 -9.58
C ALA A 192 -4.04 -20.21 -10.34
N LYS A 193 -4.25 -21.47 -10.02
CA LYS A 193 -5.24 -22.35 -10.66
C LYS A 193 -6.53 -22.50 -9.85
N GLN A 194 -6.59 -21.89 -8.65
CA GLN A 194 -7.79 -21.95 -7.81
C GLN A 194 -8.76 -20.84 -8.18
N LYS A 195 -10.03 -21.17 -8.20
CA LYS A 195 -11.11 -20.18 -8.27
C LYS A 195 -11.23 -19.50 -6.89
N LEU A 196 -11.44 -18.20 -6.88
CA LEU A 196 -11.82 -17.42 -5.70
C LEU A 196 -13.28 -17.67 -5.37
#